data_cd946d0cc747c24d3179866bdc061345
#
_entry.id   cd946d0cc747c24d3179866bdc061345
#
_cell.length_a   1.000
_cell.length_b   1.000
_cell.length_c   1.000
_cell.angle_alpha   90.00
_cell.angle_beta   90.00
_cell.angle_gamma   90.00
#
_symmetry.space_group_name_H-M   'P 1'
#
loop_
_entity.id
_entity.type
_entity.pdbx_description
1 polymer ?
#
loop_
_entity_poly.entity_id
_entity_poly.type
_entity_poly.pdbx_seq_one_letter_code
_entity_poly.pdbx_strand_id
1 'polypeptide(L)'
;MISCTEFIPAYSELFDFLETRGGKQAVMDYWEHLAARGIPLLEQLVREFGILGCFKYWSHTLNEEAADFTMTCDEEQGTFSIEMHHCPSKGRLLELEHFTPYADYCLHCDVIYRRVLEPLGFRYEYDQSRCDQAQCAVFITRQSASEPGQ
;
A
#
# COMPACT_ATOMS: atom_id res chain seq x y z
N MET A 1 -25.47 -2.44 -6.38
CA MET A 1 -24.04 -2.82 -6.55
C MET A 1 -23.23 -1.56 -6.33
N ILE A 2 -22.26 -1.59 -5.41
CA ILE A 2 -21.39 -0.43 -5.14
C ILE A 2 -20.24 -0.47 -6.15
N SER A 3 -20.02 0.62 -6.88
CA SER A 3 -18.89 0.78 -7.81
C SER A 3 -17.62 1.17 -7.07
N CYS A 4 -16.43 1.01 -7.71
CA CYS A 4 -15.17 1.54 -7.13
C CYS A 4 -15.26 3.04 -6.85
N THR A 5 -15.98 3.79 -7.69
CA THR A 5 -16.23 5.23 -7.52
C THR A 5 -16.97 5.55 -6.22
N GLU A 6 -17.88 4.68 -5.78
CA GLU A 6 -18.63 4.86 -4.53
C GLU A 6 -17.89 4.24 -3.32
N PHE A 7 -17.14 3.14 -3.56
CA PHE A 7 -16.43 2.43 -2.51
C PHE A 7 -15.24 3.24 -1.96
N ILE A 8 -14.47 3.89 -2.82
CA ILE A 8 -13.28 4.65 -2.41
C ILE A 8 -13.63 5.80 -1.46
N PRO A 9 -14.62 6.67 -1.74
CA PRO A 9 -15.07 7.66 -0.77
C PRO A 9 -15.61 7.06 0.52
N ALA A 10 -16.40 5.98 0.43
CA ALA A 10 -16.92 5.30 1.61
C ALA A 10 -15.81 4.70 2.48
N TYR A 11 -14.71 4.24 1.87
CA TYR A 11 -13.54 3.75 2.59
C TYR A 11 -12.80 4.89 3.31
N SER A 12 -12.70 6.06 2.71
CA SER A 12 -12.16 7.26 3.37
C SER A 12 -13.04 7.73 4.54
N GLU A 13 -14.37 7.77 4.34
CA GLU A 13 -15.35 8.10 5.40
C GLU A 13 -15.29 7.12 6.57
N LEU A 14 -15.00 5.84 6.32
CA LEU A 14 -14.82 4.85 7.38
C LEU A 14 -13.67 5.24 8.32
N PHE A 15 -12.59 5.80 7.80
CA PHE A 15 -11.47 6.24 8.65
C PHE A 15 -11.85 7.43 9.53
N ASP A 16 -12.56 8.42 9.01
CA ASP A 16 -13.10 9.53 9.79
C ASP A 16 -14.08 9.05 10.87
N PHE A 17 -14.95 8.11 10.51
CA PHE A 17 -15.88 7.49 11.45
C PHE A 17 -15.15 6.76 12.59
N LEU A 18 -14.12 5.98 12.27
CA LEU A 18 -13.31 5.26 13.26
C LEU A 18 -12.55 6.23 14.18
N GLU A 19 -11.93 7.27 13.60
CA GLU A 19 -11.22 8.29 14.38
C GLU A 19 -12.16 9.04 15.33
N THR A 20 -13.35 9.40 14.87
CA THR A 20 -14.37 10.05 15.69
C THR A 20 -14.79 9.18 16.90
N ARG A 21 -14.80 7.86 16.74
CA ARG A 21 -15.25 6.90 17.76
C ARG A 21 -14.18 6.45 18.72
N GLY A 22 -12.95 6.29 18.27
CA GLY A 22 -11.86 5.69 19.05
C GLY A 22 -10.49 6.33 18.82
N GLY A 23 -10.46 7.52 18.22
CA GLY A 23 -9.21 8.22 17.92
C GLY A 23 -8.39 7.54 16.82
N LYS A 24 -7.22 8.08 16.52
CA LYS A 24 -6.29 7.55 15.52
C LYS A 24 -5.94 6.08 15.77
N GLN A 25 -5.96 5.63 17.03
CA GLN A 25 -5.67 4.24 17.35
C GLN A 25 -6.70 3.28 16.73
N ALA A 26 -7.99 3.63 16.73
CA ALA A 26 -9.02 2.79 16.10
C ALA A 26 -8.82 2.64 14.59
N VAL A 27 -8.32 3.68 13.92
CA VAL A 27 -7.95 3.63 12.50
C VAL A 27 -6.76 2.70 12.30
N MET A 28 -5.71 2.83 13.12
CA MET A 28 -4.53 1.97 13.07
C MET A 28 -4.88 0.50 13.32
N ASP A 29 -5.70 0.21 14.33
CA ASP A 29 -6.15 -1.14 14.66
C ASP A 29 -6.92 -1.77 13.50
N TYR A 30 -7.71 -0.97 12.77
CA TYR A 30 -8.42 -1.43 11.59
C TYR A 30 -7.45 -1.77 10.44
N TRP A 31 -6.46 -0.93 10.17
CA TRP A 31 -5.47 -1.20 9.12
C TRP A 31 -4.60 -2.42 9.45
N GLU A 32 -4.21 -2.58 10.72
CA GLU A 32 -3.50 -3.78 11.18
C GLU A 32 -4.36 -5.05 11.08
N HIS A 33 -5.65 -4.93 11.38
CA HIS A 33 -6.59 -6.03 11.18
C HIS A 33 -6.72 -6.43 9.71
N LEU A 34 -6.76 -5.45 8.80
CA LEU A 34 -6.74 -5.71 7.36
C LEU A 34 -5.44 -6.40 6.94
N ALA A 35 -4.29 -5.90 7.40
CA ALA A 35 -2.99 -6.49 7.09
C ALA A 35 -2.91 -7.97 7.53
N ALA A 36 -3.43 -8.28 8.70
CA ALA A 36 -3.43 -9.64 9.23
C ALA A 36 -4.32 -10.63 8.44
N ARG A 37 -5.30 -10.11 7.69
CA ARG A 37 -6.27 -10.94 6.93
C ARG A 37 -6.15 -10.79 5.43
N GLY A 38 -5.51 -9.72 4.96
CA GLY A 38 -5.97 -9.08 3.74
C GLY A 38 -5.15 -9.25 2.50
N ILE A 39 -3.91 -9.74 2.50
CA ILE A 39 -3.15 -9.87 1.25
C ILE A 39 -2.47 -11.25 1.14
N PRO A 40 -3.25 -12.33 1.23
CA PRO A 40 -2.68 -13.69 1.15
C PRO A 40 -1.99 -13.94 -0.20
N LEU A 41 -2.45 -13.31 -1.27
CA LEU A 41 -1.84 -13.45 -2.59
C LEU A 41 -0.44 -12.81 -2.63
N LEU A 42 -0.25 -11.61 -2.07
CA LEU A 42 1.06 -10.98 -1.99
C LEU A 42 2.01 -11.85 -1.16
N GLU A 43 1.58 -12.29 0.02
CA GLU A 43 2.37 -13.15 0.88
C GLU A 43 2.78 -14.44 0.18
N GLN A 44 1.85 -15.10 -0.49
CA GLN A 44 2.11 -16.33 -1.25
C GLN A 44 3.13 -16.10 -2.36
N LEU A 45 2.95 -15.06 -3.18
CA LEU A 45 3.84 -14.76 -4.28
C LEU A 45 5.25 -14.40 -3.80
N VAL A 46 5.36 -13.65 -2.69
CA VAL A 46 6.66 -13.29 -2.12
C VAL A 46 7.37 -14.50 -1.50
N ARG A 47 6.64 -15.40 -0.85
CA ARG A 47 7.23 -16.66 -0.35
C ARG A 47 7.73 -17.57 -1.48
N GLU A 48 7.03 -17.61 -2.60
CA GLU A 48 7.36 -18.47 -3.74
C GLU A 48 8.46 -17.86 -4.63
N PHE A 49 8.40 -16.56 -4.90
CA PHE A 49 9.24 -15.88 -5.89
C PHE A 49 10.18 -14.81 -5.30
N GLY A 50 10.21 -14.61 -3.98
CA GLY A 50 10.99 -13.55 -3.37
C GLY A 50 10.57 -12.16 -3.86
N ILE A 51 11.55 -11.31 -4.19
CA ILE A 51 11.28 -9.93 -4.66
C ILE A 51 10.45 -9.88 -5.96
N LEU A 52 10.62 -10.88 -6.85
CA LEU A 52 9.79 -10.99 -8.05
C LEU A 52 8.31 -11.19 -7.72
N GLY A 53 7.98 -11.73 -6.55
CA GLY A 53 6.61 -11.84 -6.05
C GLY A 53 5.93 -10.49 -5.91
N CYS A 54 6.68 -9.45 -5.49
CA CYS A 54 6.19 -8.07 -5.45
C CYS A 54 5.81 -7.58 -6.86
N PHE A 55 6.71 -7.77 -7.83
CA PHE A 55 6.44 -7.40 -9.22
C PHE A 55 5.19 -8.11 -9.78
N LYS A 56 5.07 -9.43 -9.56
CA LYS A 56 3.91 -10.21 -10.01
C LYS A 56 2.60 -9.70 -9.40
N TYR A 57 2.60 -9.40 -8.11
CA TYR A 57 1.43 -8.89 -7.40
C TYR A 57 0.96 -7.54 -7.95
N TRP A 58 1.85 -6.54 -7.96
CA TRP A 58 1.46 -5.19 -8.36
C TRP A 58 1.27 -5.03 -9.86
N SER A 59 1.97 -5.79 -10.71
CA SER A 59 1.68 -5.79 -12.16
C SER A 59 0.27 -6.30 -12.47
N HIS A 60 -0.28 -7.18 -11.63
CA HIS A 60 -1.67 -7.61 -11.76
C HIS A 60 -2.64 -6.55 -11.20
N THR A 61 -2.50 -6.20 -9.93
CA THR A 61 -3.49 -5.36 -9.24
C THR A 61 -3.54 -3.92 -9.76
N LEU A 62 -2.39 -3.28 -10.07
CA LEU A 62 -2.38 -1.90 -10.57
C LEU A 62 -2.89 -1.78 -12.01
N ASN A 63 -2.74 -2.81 -12.84
CA ASN A 63 -3.33 -2.82 -14.17
C ASN A 63 -4.86 -2.94 -14.15
N GLU A 64 -5.42 -3.57 -13.11
CA GLU A 64 -6.88 -3.62 -12.93
C GLU A 64 -7.46 -2.28 -12.50
N GLU A 65 -6.66 -1.43 -11.84
CA GLU A 65 -7.11 -0.18 -11.22
C GLU A 65 -6.96 1.07 -12.12
N ALA A 66 -6.54 0.92 -13.37
CA ALA A 66 -6.27 2.04 -14.28
C ALA A 66 -5.27 3.07 -13.66
N ALA A 67 -4.25 2.58 -12.95
CA ALA A 67 -3.20 3.40 -12.37
C ALA A 67 -2.19 3.85 -13.42
N ASP A 68 -1.57 5.02 -13.20
CA ASP A 68 -0.38 5.45 -13.95
C ASP A 68 0.85 5.30 -13.05
N PHE A 69 1.77 4.41 -13.44
CA PHE A 69 2.90 4.02 -12.61
C PHE A 69 4.09 3.52 -13.43
N THR A 70 5.27 3.56 -12.82
CA THR A 70 6.47 2.87 -13.29
C THR A 70 6.90 1.86 -12.23
N MET A 71 7.20 0.62 -12.63
CA MET A 71 7.76 -0.39 -11.74
C MET A 71 9.12 -0.86 -12.23
N THR A 72 10.04 -1.09 -11.30
CA THR A 72 11.32 -1.75 -11.57
C THR A 72 11.51 -2.91 -10.62
N CYS A 73 12.13 -4.00 -11.12
CA CYS A 73 12.49 -5.16 -10.32
C CYS A 73 13.89 -5.64 -10.71
N ASP A 74 14.77 -5.73 -9.73
CA ASP A 74 16.10 -6.32 -9.88
C ASP A 74 16.23 -7.50 -8.91
N GLU A 75 16.15 -8.70 -9.46
CA GLU A 75 16.23 -9.95 -8.68
C GLU A 75 17.62 -10.19 -8.12
N GLU A 76 18.69 -9.78 -8.83
CA GLU A 76 20.07 -9.96 -8.39
C GLU A 76 20.37 -9.06 -7.18
N GLN A 77 19.95 -7.81 -7.24
CA GLN A 77 20.08 -6.87 -6.14
C GLN A 77 19.01 -7.07 -5.05
N GLY A 78 17.97 -7.83 -5.34
CA GLY A 78 16.84 -8.03 -4.44
C GLY A 78 16.04 -6.75 -4.16
N THR A 79 15.88 -5.91 -5.18
CA THR A 79 15.17 -4.63 -5.08
C THR A 79 13.95 -4.58 -5.98
N PHE A 80 12.93 -3.88 -5.52
CA PHE A 80 11.72 -3.58 -6.27
C PHE A 80 11.25 -2.17 -5.93
N SER A 81 10.77 -1.42 -6.93
CA SER A 81 10.20 -0.10 -6.71
C SER A 81 8.95 0.14 -7.55
N ILE A 82 8.08 1.00 -7.03
CA ILE A 82 6.94 1.58 -7.74
C ILE A 82 7.07 3.09 -7.61
N GLU A 83 7.01 3.79 -8.73
CA GLU A 83 6.75 5.22 -8.80
C GLU A 83 5.32 5.40 -9.32
N MET A 84 4.43 5.87 -8.45
CA MET A 84 3.04 6.12 -8.77
C MET A 84 2.89 7.55 -9.28
N HIS A 85 2.55 7.70 -10.57
CA HIS A 85 2.33 8.98 -11.23
C HIS A 85 0.91 9.48 -11.05
N HIS A 86 -0.07 8.55 -10.99
CA HIS A 86 -1.45 8.84 -10.65
C HIS A 86 -2.08 7.65 -9.91
N CYS A 87 -2.28 7.82 -8.60
CA CYS A 87 -2.91 6.81 -7.76
C CYS A 87 -4.41 6.71 -8.08
N PRO A 88 -4.93 5.54 -8.47
CA PRO A 88 -6.34 5.39 -8.83
C PRO A 88 -7.29 5.64 -7.65
N SER A 89 -6.83 5.37 -6.43
CA SER A 89 -7.60 5.57 -5.20
C SER A 89 -7.57 7.03 -4.73
N LYS A 90 -6.37 7.57 -4.47
CA LYS A 90 -6.24 8.97 -4.02
C LYS A 90 -6.66 9.95 -5.10
N GLY A 91 -6.35 9.67 -6.38
CA GLY A 91 -6.77 10.49 -7.50
C GLY A 91 -8.29 10.61 -7.57
N ARG A 92 -9.01 9.48 -7.42
CA ARG A 92 -10.47 9.48 -7.38
C ARG A 92 -11.05 10.36 -6.26
N LEU A 93 -10.42 10.34 -5.06
CA LEU A 93 -10.85 11.20 -3.96
C LEU A 93 -10.63 12.68 -4.25
N LEU A 94 -9.54 13.04 -4.93
CA LEU A 94 -9.23 14.42 -5.28
C LEU A 94 -10.10 14.96 -6.42
N GLU A 95 -10.66 14.08 -7.26
CA GLU A 95 -11.61 14.45 -8.33
C GLU A 95 -13.02 14.82 -7.80
N LEU A 96 -13.33 14.45 -6.56
CA LEU A 96 -14.65 14.70 -5.94
C LEU A 96 -14.66 16.06 -5.23
N GLU A 97 -15.05 17.12 -5.94
CA GLU A 97 -15.05 18.51 -5.44
C GLU A 97 -15.82 18.72 -4.12
N HIS A 98 -16.81 17.89 -3.85
CA HIS A 98 -17.68 17.96 -2.66
C HIS A 98 -17.24 17.04 -1.52
N PHE A 99 -16.09 16.40 -1.66
CA PHE A 99 -15.60 15.40 -0.72
C PHE A 99 -14.22 15.80 -0.15
N THR A 100 -14.07 15.73 1.16
CA THR A 100 -12.78 15.94 1.82
C THR A 100 -12.22 14.58 2.23
N PRO A 101 -11.14 14.11 1.59
CA PRO A 101 -10.52 12.84 1.96
C PRO A 101 -10.00 12.86 3.41
N TYR A 102 -10.06 11.71 4.08
CA TYR A 102 -9.38 11.53 5.37
C TYR A 102 -7.91 11.99 5.27
N ALA A 103 -7.45 12.79 6.25
CA ALA A 103 -6.15 13.45 6.19
C ALA A 103 -4.99 12.46 6.00
N ASP A 104 -5.01 11.36 6.77
CA ASP A 104 -3.98 10.32 6.76
C ASP A 104 -4.34 9.15 5.81
N TYR A 105 -5.21 9.38 4.79
CA TYR A 105 -5.71 8.31 3.91
C TYR A 105 -4.59 7.42 3.35
N CYS A 106 -3.51 8.01 2.86
CA CYS A 106 -2.43 7.25 2.22
C CYS A 106 -1.60 6.39 3.17
N LEU A 107 -1.67 6.63 4.49
CA LEU A 107 -0.97 5.80 5.48
C LEU A 107 -1.44 4.34 5.49
N HIS A 108 -2.68 4.05 5.05
CA HIS A 108 -3.15 2.67 5.03
C HIS A 108 -2.28 1.77 4.15
N CYS A 109 -1.76 2.29 3.03
CA CYS A 109 -0.84 1.54 2.17
C CYS A 109 0.46 1.21 2.90
N ASP A 110 1.05 2.17 3.63
CA ASP A 110 2.27 1.94 4.40
C ASP A 110 2.05 0.86 5.47
N VAL A 111 1.03 1.00 6.29
CA VAL A 111 0.75 0.05 7.38
C VAL A 111 0.49 -1.35 6.84
N ILE A 112 -0.40 -1.48 5.85
CA ILE A 112 -0.84 -2.79 5.35
C ILE A 112 0.31 -3.54 4.67
N TYR A 113 1.02 -2.91 3.72
CA TYR A 113 2.07 -3.59 2.97
C TYR A 113 3.33 -3.83 3.80
N ARG A 114 3.70 -2.92 4.67
CA ARG A 114 4.82 -3.08 5.61
C ARG A 114 4.62 -4.30 6.50
N ARG A 115 3.42 -4.45 7.08
CA ARG A 115 3.06 -5.58 7.95
C ARG A 115 3.11 -6.93 7.24
N VAL A 116 2.90 -6.97 5.94
CA VAL A 116 3.01 -8.20 5.13
C VAL A 116 4.47 -8.51 4.78
N LEU A 117 5.25 -7.50 4.39
CA LEU A 117 6.57 -7.69 3.78
C LEU A 117 7.72 -7.79 4.78
N GLU A 118 7.70 -7.00 5.87
CA GLU A 118 8.80 -7.03 6.85
C GLU A 118 8.99 -8.40 7.51
N PRO A 119 7.93 -9.14 7.92
CA PRO A 119 8.08 -10.50 8.45
C PRO A 119 8.63 -11.51 7.43
N LEU A 120 8.58 -11.19 6.14
CA LEU A 120 9.13 -12.02 5.06
C LEU A 120 10.60 -11.69 4.73
N GLY A 121 11.22 -10.79 5.51
CA GLY A 121 12.63 -10.42 5.35
C GLY A 121 12.88 -9.31 4.34
N PHE A 122 11.91 -8.46 4.11
CA PHE A 122 12.05 -7.28 3.25
C PHE A 122 11.95 -6.00 4.06
N ARG A 123 12.70 -4.98 3.69
CA ARG A 123 12.52 -3.60 4.13
C ARG A 123 11.56 -2.92 3.19
N TYR A 124 10.53 -2.29 3.75
CA TYR A 124 9.53 -1.53 3.01
C TYR A 124 9.67 -0.04 3.33
N GLU A 125 9.90 0.77 2.32
CA GLU A 125 10.00 2.22 2.42
C GLU A 125 8.92 2.86 1.55
N TYR A 126 8.22 3.84 2.11
CA TYR A 126 7.10 4.51 1.46
C TYR A 126 7.28 6.03 1.52
N ASP A 127 7.45 6.66 0.36
CA ASP A 127 7.46 8.10 0.22
C ASP A 127 6.06 8.60 -0.14
N GLN A 128 5.47 9.34 0.79
CA GLN A 128 4.14 9.93 0.66
C GLN A 128 4.18 11.47 0.54
N SER A 129 5.35 12.04 0.27
CA SER A 129 5.56 13.50 0.21
C SER A 129 4.71 14.20 -0.85
N ARG A 130 4.18 13.45 -1.85
CA ARG A 130 3.33 13.95 -2.94
C ARG A 130 1.93 13.32 -2.96
N CYS A 131 1.47 12.77 -1.83
CA CYS A 131 0.14 12.16 -1.75
C CYS A 131 -1.01 13.15 -1.95
N ASP A 132 -0.78 14.44 -1.71
CA ASP A 132 -1.70 15.54 -2.04
C ASP A 132 -1.92 15.73 -3.56
N GLN A 133 -1.01 15.19 -4.39
CA GLN A 133 -1.07 15.18 -5.84
C GLN A 133 -1.44 13.80 -6.40
N ALA A 134 -1.93 12.89 -5.58
CA ALA A 134 -2.16 11.49 -5.91
C ALA A 134 -0.91 10.75 -6.41
N GLN A 135 0.27 11.13 -5.94
CA GLN A 135 1.56 10.53 -6.28
C GLN A 135 2.25 9.98 -5.03
N CYS A 136 2.99 8.89 -5.18
CA CYS A 136 3.80 8.33 -4.11
C CYS A 136 4.89 7.42 -4.69
N ALA A 137 5.83 6.98 -3.86
CA ALA A 137 6.80 5.98 -4.25
C ALA A 137 6.95 4.90 -3.17
N VAL A 138 7.18 3.66 -3.62
CA VAL A 138 7.47 2.51 -2.78
C VAL A 138 8.82 1.95 -3.18
N PHE A 139 9.64 1.62 -2.20
CA PHE A 139 10.90 0.93 -2.41
C PHE A 139 11.00 -0.26 -1.45
N ILE A 140 11.27 -1.45 -2.00
CA ILE A 140 11.35 -2.70 -1.27
C ILE A 140 12.72 -3.33 -1.51
N THR A 141 13.42 -3.67 -0.43
CA THR A 141 14.75 -4.27 -0.50
C THR A 141 14.78 -5.55 0.33
N ARG A 142 15.37 -6.59 -0.22
CA ARG A 142 15.68 -7.81 0.57
C ARG A 142 16.64 -7.44 1.68
N GLN A 143 16.29 -7.76 2.92
CA GLN A 143 17.23 -7.63 4.03
C GLN A 143 18.27 -8.73 3.92
N SER A 144 19.55 -8.37 3.94
CA SER A 144 20.61 -9.34 4.15
C SER A 144 20.37 -10.00 5.52
N ALA A 145 20.44 -11.32 5.58
CA ALA A 145 20.45 -12.02 6.87
C ALA A 145 21.55 -11.37 7.72
N SER A 146 21.17 -10.67 8.79
CA SER A 146 22.13 -10.20 9.78
C SER A 146 22.86 -11.44 10.29
N GLU A 147 24.19 -11.51 10.11
CA GLU A 147 24.99 -12.53 10.76
C GLU A 147 24.66 -12.45 12.26
N PRO A 148 24.39 -13.59 12.91
CA PRO A 148 24.19 -13.59 14.35
C PRO A 148 25.46 -13.03 14.97
N GLY A 149 25.31 -11.91 15.69
CA GLY A 149 26.41 -11.20 16.31
C GLY A 149 27.31 -12.15 17.11
N GLN A 150 28.60 -12.07 16.84
CA GLN A 150 29.67 -12.70 17.63
C GLN A 150 29.70 -12.08 19.03
#